data_bac5d8962701339ec3cc5a45ec6d6e5f
#
_entry.id   bac5d8962701339ec3cc5a45ec6d6e5f
#
_cell.length_a   1.000
_cell.length_b   1.000
_cell.length_c   1.000
_cell.angle_alpha   90.00
_cell.angle_beta   90.00
_cell.angle_gamma   90.00
#
_symmetry.space_group_name_H-M   'P 1'
#
loop_
_entity.id
_entity.type
_entity.pdbx_description
1 polymer ?
#
loop_
_entity_poly.entity_id
_entity_poly.type
_entity_poly.pdbx_seq_one_letter_code
_entity_poly.pdbx_strand_id
1 'polypeptide(L)'
;RNETKCAAIRRFGADAAINYKNDDFLDVARNLTDGRGVDVIIDIIGGDYLPKEVKLLAHGGRLMIINLRGGKIAEIDFGQIHSKHLTVTGARLRPRSIAEKSAICRSLETYVWPKFKDQTITPETYATFSFAEAAAAHRLMESSDHIGKILLVP
;
A
#
# COMPACT_ATOMS: atom_id res chain seq x y z
N ARG A 1 -3.65 11.94 3.36
CA ARG A 1 -4.16 13.24 2.89
C ARG A 1 -4.14 14.32 3.97
N ASN A 2 -3.93 14.02 5.24
CA ASN A 2 -3.85 14.97 6.34
C ASN A 2 -2.96 14.42 7.46
N GLU A 3 -2.59 15.27 8.41
CA GLU A 3 -1.71 14.91 9.52
C GLU A 3 -2.33 13.86 10.46
N THR A 4 -3.66 13.87 10.63
CA THR A 4 -4.36 12.85 11.43
C THR A 4 -4.11 11.44 10.88
N LYS A 5 -4.16 11.27 9.54
CA LYS A 5 -3.87 9.99 8.90
C LYS A 5 -2.39 9.63 8.97
N CYS A 6 -1.50 10.59 8.82
CA CYS A 6 -0.06 10.35 9.01
C CYS A 6 0.25 9.93 10.44
N ALA A 7 -0.35 10.57 11.44
CA ALA A 7 -0.21 10.18 12.84
C ALA A 7 -0.72 8.75 13.10
N ALA A 8 -1.85 8.38 12.51
CA ALA A 8 -2.37 7.02 12.62
C ALA A 8 -1.45 5.97 11.99
N ILE A 9 -0.88 6.25 10.81
CA ILE A 9 0.07 5.36 10.14
C ILE A 9 1.30 5.12 11.02
N ARG A 10 1.85 6.18 11.65
CA ARG A 10 2.96 6.04 12.61
C ARG A 10 2.55 5.21 13.83
N ARG A 11 1.35 5.41 14.37
CA ARG A 11 0.80 4.60 15.48
C ARG A 11 0.68 3.11 15.11
N PHE A 12 0.43 2.79 13.84
CA PHE A 12 0.40 1.42 13.34
C PHE A 12 1.79 0.79 13.11
N GLY A 13 2.85 1.50 13.43
CA GLY A 13 4.21 0.97 13.41
C GLY A 13 5.05 1.39 12.20
N ALA A 14 4.60 2.34 11.39
CA ALA A 14 5.44 2.90 10.34
C ALA A 14 6.47 3.88 10.95
N ASP A 15 7.73 3.77 10.54
CA ASP A 15 8.80 4.68 10.95
C ASP A 15 8.53 6.11 10.50
N ALA A 16 7.90 6.28 9.34
CA ALA A 16 7.51 7.57 8.80
C ALA A 16 6.19 7.51 8.03
N ALA A 17 5.52 8.64 7.93
CA ALA A 17 4.33 8.82 7.10
C ALA A 17 4.40 10.19 6.41
N ILE A 18 4.27 10.20 5.09
CA ILE A 18 4.47 11.36 4.24
C ILE A 18 3.11 11.91 3.81
N ASN A 19 2.89 13.20 4.07
CA ASN A 19 1.72 13.89 3.54
C ASN A 19 2.03 14.43 2.14
N TYR A 20 1.78 13.62 1.13
CA TYR A 20 2.06 13.94 -0.27
C TYR A 20 1.36 15.20 -0.83
N LYS A 21 0.53 15.87 -0.06
CA LYS A 21 -0.02 17.18 -0.41
C LYS A 21 0.95 18.33 -0.13
N ASN A 22 1.82 18.12 0.84
CA ASN A 22 2.74 19.15 1.32
C ASN A 22 4.18 18.83 0.92
N ASP A 23 4.50 17.53 0.76
CA ASP A 23 5.86 17.04 0.61
C ASP A 23 6.00 16.18 -0.64
N ASP A 24 7.15 16.25 -1.30
CA ASP A 24 7.53 15.28 -2.31
C ASP A 24 8.01 13.98 -1.62
N PHE A 25 7.28 12.90 -1.83
CA PHE A 25 7.61 11.63 -1.18
C PHE A 25 8.98 11.08 -1.58
N LEU A 26 9.47 11.38 -2.79
CA LEU A 26 10.78 10.97 -3.26
C LEU A 26 11.88 11.61 -2.42
N ASP A 27 11.81 12.91 -2.20
CA ASP A 27 12.82 13.66 -1.45
C ASP A 27 12.80 13.26 0.02
N VAL A 28 11.61 13.18 0.62
CA VAL A 28 11.48 12.76 2.03
C VAL A 28 11.98 11.35 2.24
N ALA A 29 11.58 10.39 1.41
CA ALA A 29 12.01 8.99 1.55
C ALA A 29 13.52 8.82 1.30
N ARG A 30 14.11 9.59 0.39
CA ARG A 30 15.56 9.62 0.20
C ARG A 30 16.28 10.12 1.43
N ASN A 31 15.83 11.21 2.03
CA ASN A 31 16.44 11.75 3.24
C ASN A 31 16.36 10.76 4.41
N LEU A 32 15.22 10.06 4.56
CA LEU A 32 15.03 9.05 5.60
C LEU A 32 15.90 7.79 5.41
N THR A 33 16.45 7.60 4.22
CA THR A 33 17.31 6.44 3.87
C THR A 33 18.76 6.86 3.57
N ASP A 34 19.18 8.04 3.98
CA ASP A 34 20.52 8.60 3.72
C ASP A 34 20.92 8.54 2.23
N GLY A 35 19.94 8.76 1.35
CA GLY A 35 20.09 8.72 -0.10
C GLY A 35 20.12 7.33 -0.74
N ARG A 36 20.16 6.25 0.05
CA ARG A 36 20.20 4.86 -0.45
C ARG A 36 18.95 4.47 -1.25
N GLY A 37 17.81 4.97 -0.84
CA GLY A 37 16.49 4.55 -1.34
C GLY A 37 15.93 3.34 -0.60
N VAL A 38 14.79 2.82 -1.07
CA VAL A 38 14.04 1.74 -0.43
C VAL A 38 14.18 0.42 -1.21
N ASP A 39 14.08 -0.71 -0.50
CA ASP A 39 14.25 -2.03 -1.10
C ASP A 39 12.97 -2.55 -1.76
N VAL A 40 11.80 -2.13 -1.26
CA VAL A 40 10.49 -2.58 -1.76
C VAL A 40 9.51 -1.42 -1.80
N ILE A 41 8.82 -1.29 -2.92
CA ILE A 41 7.66 -0.40 -3.06
C ILE A 41 6.44 -1.24 -3.46
N ILE A 42 5.32 -1.02 -2.76
CA ILE A 42 4.00 -1.54 -3.15
C ILE A 42 3.17 -0.35 -3.61
N ASP A 43 2.92 -0.28 -4.92
CA ASP A 43 2.18 0.82 -5.53
C ASP A 43 0.72 0.49 -5.80
N ILE A 44 -0.15 1.45 -5.49
CA ILE A 44 -1.59 1.43 -5.79
C ILE A 44 -2.03 2.62 -6.67
N ILE A 45 -1.11 3.46 -7.08
CA ILE A 45 -1.39 4.72 -7.77
C ILE A 45 -1.07 4.61 -9.27
N GLY A 46 0.13 4.19 -9.62
CA GLY A 46 0.59 4.19 -11.00
C GLY A 46 0.82 5.60 -11.57
N GLY A 47 0.74 5.74 -12.90
CA GLY A 47 0.87 7.03 -13.57
C GLY A 47 2.16 7.76 -13.20
N ASP A 48 2.04 9.04 -12.85
CA ASP A 48 3.17 9.93 -12.54
C ASP A 48 3.98 9.55 -11.29
N TYR A 49 3.50 8.59 -10.50
CA TYR A 49 4.25 8.05 -9.36
C TYR A 49 5.36 7.10 -9.80
N LEU A 50 5.12 6.29 -10.85
CA LEU A 50 6.04 5.24 -11.29
C LEU A 50 7.47 5.74 -11.60
N PRO A 51 7.68 6.86 -12.31
CA PRO A 51 9.04 7.39 -12.53
C PRO A 51 9.77 7.74 -11.23
N LYS A 52 9.05 8.33 -10.26
CA LYS A 52 9.60 8.69 -8.95
C LYS A 52 9.92 7.45 -8.12
N GLU A 53 9.07 6.43 -8.17
CA GLU A 53 9.25 5.17 -7.47
C GLU A 53 10.45 4.39 -7.99
N VAL A 54 10.61 4.28 -9.30
CA VAL A 54 11.81 3.68 -9.93
C VAL A 54 13.07 4.43 -9.51
N LYS A 55 13.01 5.77 -9.45
CA LYS A 55 14.11 6.60 -9.00
C LYS A 55 14.43 6.42 -7.50
N LEU A 56 13.41 6.15 -6.67
CA LEU A 56 13.54 5.95 -5.23
C LEU A 56 14.10 4.58 -4.85
N LEU A 57 13.88 3.55 -5.65
CA LEU A 57 14.37 2.21 -5.35
C LEU A 57 15.89 2.17 -5.19
N ALA A 58 16.32 1.44 -4.18
CA ALA A 58 17.72 1.07 -3.96
C ALA A 58 18.20 0.05 -5.00
N HIS A 59 19.51 -0.23 -5.03
CA HIS A 59 20.07 -1.29 -5.87
C HIS A 59 19.46 -2.66 -5.51
N GLY A 60 19.02 -3.42 -6.52
CA GLY A 60 18.29 -4.68 -6.33
C GLY A 60 16.84 -4.52 -5.86
N GLY A 61 16.33 -3.29 -5.82
CA GLY A 61 15.00 -2.97 -5.32
C GLY A 61 13.84 -3.53 -6.17
N ARG A 62 12.67 -3.63 -5.58
CA ARG A 62 11.49 -4.24 -6.19
C ARG A 62 10.27 -3.30 -6.12
N LEU A 63 9.64 -3.07 -7.26
CA LEU A 63 8.36 -2.36 -7.38
C LEU A 63 7.25 -3.37 -7.70
N MET A 64 6.26 -3.46 -6.81
CA MET A 64 5.07 -4.28 -6.97
C MET A 64 3.86 -3.39 -7.24
N ILE A 65 3.35 -3.37 -8.46
CA ILE A 65 2.16 -2.62 -8.86
C ILE A 65 0.92 -3.48 -8.60
N ILE A 66 0.05 -3.06 -7.68
CA ILE A 66 -1.19 -3.78 -7.33
C ILE A 66 -2.45 -3.03 -7.77
N ASN A 67 -2.33 -1.75 -8.13
CA ASN A 67 -3.42 -0.95 -8.70
C ASN A 67 -2.84 0.21 -9.53
N LEU A 68 -3.68 0.85 -10.35
CA LEU A 68 -3.31 1.93 -11.27
C LEU A 68 -4.36 3.06 -11.23
N ARG A 69 -4.66 3.55 -10.04
CA ARG A 69 -5.73 4.55 -9.81
C ARG A 69 -5.42 5.91 -10.43
N GLY A 70 -4.14 6.28 -10.52
CA GLY A 70 -3.66 7.54 -11.08
C GLY A 70 -3.28 7.47 -12.56
N GLY A 71 -3.32 6.28 -13.16
CA GLY A 71 -3.02 6.10 -14.58
C GLY A 71 -2.31 4.78 -14.89
N LYS A 72 -2.43 4.36 -16.16
CA LYS A 72 -1.86 3.09 -16.65
C LYS A 72 -0.59 3.30 -17.46
N ILE A 73 -0.30 4.54 -17.83
CA ILE A 73 0.81 4.89 -18.72
C ILE A 73 1.71 5.87 -17.97
N ALA A 74 3.01 5.65 -18.06
CA ALA A 74 4.03 6.54 -17.52
C ALA A 74 5.30 6.44 -18.37
N GLU A 75 6.07 7.51 -18.42
CA GLU A 75 7.40 7.52 -19.01
C GLU A 75 8.43 7.13 -17.94
N ILE A 76 9.18 6.07 -18.16
CA ILE A 76 10.15 5.52 -17.22
C ILE A 76 11.54 5.50 -17.86
N ASP A 77 12.53 5.97 -17.11
CA ASP A 77 13.95 5.82 -17.45
C ASP A 77 14.39 4.36 -17.18
N PHE A 78 14.45 3.56 -18.23
CA PHE A 78 14.95 2.18 -18.18
C PHE A 78 16.42 2.09 -17.80
N GLY A 79 17.21 3.15 -17.95
CA GLY A 79 18.57 3.21 -17.45
C GLY A 79 18.65 3.02 -15.93
N GLN A 80 17.66 3.51 -15.19
CA GLN A 80 17.55 3.29 -13.75
C GLN A 80 17.28 1.81 -13.41
N ILE A 81 16.38 1.18 -14.18
CA ILE A 81 16.06 -0.25 -13.99
C ILE A 81 17.30 -1.09 -14.27
N HIS A 82 17.98 -0.83 -15.37
CA HIS A 82 19.18 -1.56 -15.78
C HIS A 82 20.34 -1.37 -14.79
N SER A 83 20.70 -0.14 -14.46
CA SER A 83 21.88 0.16 -13.64
C SER A 83 21.73 -0.27 -12.18
N LYS A 84 20.51 -0.25 -11.67
CA LYS A 84 20.21 -0.65 -10.28
C LYS A 84 19.74 -2.11 -10.15
N HIS A 85 19.65 -2.88 -11.23
CA HIS A 85 19.14 -4.26 -11.22
C HIS A 85 17.73 -4.39 -10.62
N LEU A 86 16.82 -3.48 -10.99
CA LEU A 86 15.48 -3.43 -10.39
C LEU A 86 14.56 -4.52 -10.93
N THR A 87 13.64 -4.96 -10.09
CA THR A 87 12.50 -5.78 -10.49
C THR A 87 11.22 -4.95 -10.47
N VAL A 88 10.56 -4.80 -11.62
CA VAL A 88 9.25 -4.16 -11.73
C VAL A 88 8.24 -5.22 -12.13
N THR A 89 7.20 -5.41 -11.31
CA THR A 89 6.20 -6.46 -11.52
C THR A 89 4.81 -6.01 -11.11
N GLY A 90 3.80 -6.73 -11.57
CA GLY A 90 2.41 -6.47 -11.20
C GLY A 90 1.77 -7.67 -10.52
N ALA A 91 0.79 -7.42 -9.65
CA ALA A 91 0.00 -8.44 -9.00
C ALA A 91 -1.50 -8.15 -9.09
N ARG A 92 -2.25 -9.14 -9.55
CA ARG A 92 -3.72 -9.14 -9.54
C ARG A 92 -4.21 -10.47 -8.99
N LEU A 93 -5.03 -10.41 -7.95
CA LEU A 93 -5.57 -11.63 -7.34
C LEU A 93 -6.74 -12.20 -8.14
N ARG A 94 -7.63 -11.32 -8.64
CA ARG A 94 -8.90 -11.75 -9.27
C ARG A 94 -8.74 -12.75 -10.43
N PRO A 95 -7.82 -12.56 -11.40
CA PRO A 95 -7.68 -13.47 -12.55
C PRO A 95 -6.88 -14.75 -12.25
N ARG A 96 -6.30 -14.90 -11.04
CA ARG A 96 -5.53 -16.09 -10.68
C ARG A 96 -6.42 -17.34 -10.63
N SER A 97 -5.85 -18.47 -10.97
CA SER A 97 -6.49 -19.77 -10.88
C SER A 97 -6.89 -20.12 -9.43
N ILE A 98 -7.82 -21.06 -9.29
CA ILE A 98 -8.23 -21.55 -7.95
C ILE A 98 -7.02 -22.14 -7.20
N ALA A 99 -6.15 -22.88 -7.90
CA ALA A 99 -4.96 -23.47 -7.31
C ALA A 99 -4.00 -22.42 -6.74
N GLU A 100 -3.73 -21.35 -7.49
CA GLU A 100 -2.90 -20.22 -7.01
C GLU A 100 -3.54 -19.51 -5.82
N LYS A 101 -4.85 -19.24 -5.89
CA LYS A 101 -5.59 -18.61 -4.76
C LYS A 101 -5.52 -19.48 -3.50
N SER A 102 -5.71 -20.80 -3.66
CA SER A 102 -5.60 -21.76 -2.56
C SER A 102 -4.19 -21.77 -1.95
N ALA A 103 -3.14 -21.70 -2.76
CA ALA A 103 -1.77 -21.62 -2.27
C ALA A 103 -1.53 -20.33 -1.47
N ILE A 104 -2.05 -19.18 -1.94
CA ILE A 104 -1.99 -17.91 -1.23
C ILE A 104 -2.74 -18.01 0.11
N CYS A 105 -3.97 -18.57 0.14
CA CYS A 105 -4.73 -18.76 1.36
C CYS A 105 -3.98 -19.61 2.39
N ARG A 106 -3.40 -20.75 1.98
CA ARG A 106 -2.57 -21.57 2.88
C ARG A 106 -1.36 -20.83 3.42
N SER A 107 -0.71 -20.03 2.58
CA SER A 107 0.41 -19.21 3.02
C SER A 107 -0.02 -18.16 4.05
N LEU A 108 -1.16 -17.50 3.85
CA LEU A 108 -1.72 -16.55 4.82
C LEU A 108 -2.07 -17.25 6.14
N GLU A 109 -2.71 -18.42 6.08
CA GLU A 109 -3.05 -19.22 7.26
C GLU A 109 -1.81 -19.60 8.06
N THR A 110 -0.73 -19.99 7.38
CA THR A 110 0.52 -20.41 8.01
C THR A 110 1.30 -19.24 8.63
N TYR A 111 1.44 -18.13 7.90
CA TYR A 111 2.39 -17.07 8.26
C TYR A 111 1.74 -15.79 8.80
N VAL A 112 0.48 -15.55 8.52
CA VAL A 112 -0.19 -14.29 8.88
C VAL A 112 -1.22 -14.48 10.00
N TRP A 113 -2.06 -15.52 9.96
CA TRP A 113 -3.09 -15.73 10.97
C TRP A 113 -2.56 -15.87 12.39
N PRO A 114 -1.42 -16.53 12.66
CA PRO A 114 -0.83 -16.52 13.98
C PRO A 114 -0.57 -15.11 14.54
N LYS A 115 -0.23 -14.16 13.66
CA LYS A 115 0.04 -12.76 14.03
C LYS A 115 -1.21 -11.98 14.46
N PHE A 116 -2.39 -12.39 14.02
CA PHE A 116 -3.65 -11.87 14.56
C PHE A 116 -3.95 -12.47 15.95
N LYS A 117 -3.62 -13.74 16.14
CA LYS A 117 -3.85 -14.44 17.42
C LYS A 117 -2.95 -13.89 18.52
N ASP A 118 -1.71 -13.60 18.23
CA ASP A 118 -0.73 -13.02 19.17
C ASP A 118 -0.77 -11.48 19.23
N GLN A 119 -1.72 -10.86 18.50
CA GLN A 119 -1.94 -9.42 18.42
C GLN A 119 -0.77 -8.61 17.83
N THR A 120 0.20 -9.25 17.18
CA THR A 120 1.25 -8.55 16.41
C THR A 120 0.65 -7.73 15.26
N ILE A 121 -0.45 -8.22 14.67
CA ILE A 121 -1.27 -7.49 13.69
C ILE A 121 -2.64 -7.27 14.29
N THR A 122 -3.01 -6.01 14.49
CA THR A 122 -4.32 -5.62 15.05
C THR A 122 -5.08 -4.79 14.02
N PRO A 123 -6.14 -5.32 13.39
CA PRO A 123 -7.00 -4.55 12.50
C PRO A 123 -7.76 -3.48 13.30
N GLU A 124 -7.71 -2.24 12.84
CA GLU A 124 -8.51 -1.17 13.45
C GLU A 124 -9.89 -1.12 12.78
N THR A 125 -10.96 -1.19 13.58
CA THR A 125 -12.33 -0.96 13.14
C THR A 125 -12.71 0.47 13.48
N TYR A 126 -12.98 1.28 12.44
CA TYR A 126 -13.38 2.67 12.59
C TYR A 126 -14.85 2.81 13.00
N ALA A 127 -15.72 2.06 12.34
CA ALA A 127 -17.15 2.05 12.61
C ALA A 127 -17.80 0.73 12.21
N THR A 128 -18.90 0.41 12.88
CA THR A 128 -19.74 -0.75 12.57
C THR A 128 -21.15 -0.27 12.29
N PHE A 129 -21.77 -0.77 11.22
CA PHE A 129 -23.13 -0.47 10.78
C PHE A 129 -23.91 -1.76 10.66
N SER A 130 -25.23 -1.70 10.86
CA SER A 130 -26.12 -2.79 10.45
C SER A 130 -26.26 -2.88 8.93
N PHE A 131 -26.69 -4.00 8.40
CA PHE A 131 -26.98 -4.12 6.95
C PHE A 131 -28.01 -3.09 6.47
N ALA A 132 -28.99 -2.73 7.31
CA ALA A 132 -29.97 -1.70 7.01
C ALA A 132 -29.34 -0.32 6.80
N GLU A 133 -28.19 -0.06 7.40
CA GLU A 133 -27.44 1.20 7.34
C GLU A 133 -26.32 1.20 6.26
N ALA A 134 -26.31 0.21 5.36
CA ALA A 134 -25.27 0.06 4.33
C ALA A 134 -25.04 1.36 3.53
N ALA A 135 -26.11 2.12 3.24
CA ALA A 135 -26.00 3.39 2.53
C ALA A 135 -25.18 4.44 3.34
N ALA A 136 -25.30 4.45 4.67
CA ALA A 136 -24.52 5.34 5.53
C ALA A 136 -23.05 4.90 5.57
N ALA A 137 -22.79 3.60 5.67
CA ALA A 137 -21.44 3.02 5.60
C ALA A 137 -20.74 3.38 4.27
N HIS A 138 -21.43 3.31 3.15
CA HIS A 138 -20.90 3.71 1.84
C HIS A 138 -20.57 5.20 1.79
N ARG A 139 -21.44 6.08 2.29
CA ARG A 139 -21.16 7.52 2.36
C ARG A 139 -19.90 7.82 3.20
N LEU A 140 -19.75 7.14 4.33
CA LEU A 140 -18.56 7.28 5.16
C LEU A 140 -17.30 6.79 4.42
N MET A 141 -17.37 5.69 3.70
CA MET A 141 -16.24 5.19 2.89
C MET A 141 -15.86 6.21 1.80
N GLU A 142 -16.83 6.78 1.11
CA GLU A 142 -16.62 7.75 0.03
C GLU A 142 -16.03 9.08 0.53
N SER A 143 -16.40 9.53 1.74
CA SER A 143 -15.80 10.73 2.36
C SER A 143 -14.29 10.59 2.58
N SER A 144 -13.81 9.36 2.70
CA SER A 144 -12.41 9.05 3.04
C SER A 144 -11.96 9.61 4.40
N ASP A 145 -12.87 9.88 5.33
CA ASP A 145 -12.53 10.41 6.67
C ASP A 145 -12.14 9.31 7.66
N HIS A 146 -12.55 8.07 7.37
CA HIS A 146 -12.24 6.92 8.21
C HIS A 146 -10.76 6.54 8.19
N ILE A 147 -10.30 5.94 9.29
CA ILE A 147 -8.99 5.29 9.45
C ILE A 147 -9.27 3.88 9.95
N GLY A 148 -8.86 2.86 9.20
CA GLY A 148 -9.20 1.47 9.49
C GLY A 148 -10.37 0.94 8.67
N LYS A 149 -11.08 -0.04 9.19
CA LYS A 149 -12.16 -0.76 8.50
C LYS A 149 -13.53 -0.25 8.91
N ILE A 150 -14.45 -0.23 7.93
CA ILE A 150 -15.88 -0.05 8.16
C ILE A 150 -16.51 -1.42 8.03
N LEU A 151 -17.22 -1.88 9.07
CA LEU A 151 -17.84 -3.18 9.11
C LEU A 151 -19.36 -3.06 8.90
N LEU A 152 -19.93 -4.02 8.17
CA LEU A 152 -21.37 -4.26 8.13
C LEU A 152 -21.66 -5.56 8.87
N VAL A 153 -22.60 -5.52 9.79
CA VAL A 153 -23.04 -6.68 10.59
C VAL A 153 -24.53 -6.91 10.42
N PRO A 154 -25.02 -8.17 10.61
CA PRO A 154 -26.45 -8.49 10.60
C PRO A 154 -27.23 -7.71 11.62
#